data_4e639c6ba67413b6f0925c7ae9995a3e
#
_entry.id   4e639c6ba67413b6f0925c7ae9995a3e
#
_cell.length_a   1.000
_cell.length_b   1.000
_cell.length_c   1.000
_cell.angle_alpha   90.00
_cell.angle_beta   90.00
_cell.angle_gamma   90.00
#
_symmetry.space_group_name_H-M   'P 1'
#
loop_
_entity.id
_entity.type
_entity.pdbx_description
1 polymer ?
#
loop_
_entity_poly.entity_id
_entity_poly.type
_entity_poly.pdbx_seq_one_letter_code
_entity_poly.pdbx_strand_id
1 'polypeptide(L)'
;MSLSQIARSISGSPTLKLNEKAALLKEKGEPVIHLGGGEPKSKIPMDAILATAAHLNTGEVRYAPADGIPALKKSIIHYTEEFYNRHVAPENVIASGGAKQAIMVALQAILNPQEEVIYPVPYWVSYPEMAKLCGAIGVPALPDDGSFYPKIQDIEQKIGSYTKVVIINSPNNPSGAMYSEEFISDIVNYCEKKDIYLIMDDIYHRLIFDGKKPINCYKYARDLSENSKIILINGVSKQYAMTGFRIGWAVANKKIIEAMTNIQSHQTSGPSILLQKAAIGALNGIQSGVESLRITLENNRNIMIDYLNSFEGVKVTKPDGTFYCFADFSVYEKNSTKLSEFLIDKVMVVTVPGSEFGMEGYLRLSFCGAIKEITEAVERMKWALDPNSPNELYIGDRKLVRDWS
;
A
#
# COMPACT_ATOMS: atom_id res chain seq x y z
N MET A 1 -11.30 -31.57 -13.27
CA MET A 1 -10.98 -30.33 -14.01
C MET A 1 -9.57 -29.89 -13.60
N SER A 2 -8.61 -29.79 -14.51
CA SER A 2 -7.24 -29.35 -14.20
C SER A 2 -7.15 -27.83 -14.39
N LEU A 3 -7.00 -27.08 -13.30
CA LEU A 3 -6.68 -25.65 -13.34
C LEU A 3 -5.23 -25.43 -13.79
N SER A 4 -4.94 -24.25 -14.36
CA SER A 4 -3.57 -23.87 -14.71
C SER A 4 -2.65 -23.87 -13.50
N GLN A 5 -1.35 -24.01 -13.71
CA GLN A 5 -0.36 -23.95 -12.63
C GLN A 5 -0.43 -22.62 -11.87
N ILE A 6 -0.56 -21.51 -12.60
CA ILE A 6 -0.73 -20.19 -12.00
C ILE A 6 -1.96 -20.13 -11.09
N ALA A 7 -3.13 -20.59 -11.59
CA ALA A 7 -4.36 -20.55 -10.78
C ALA A 7 -4.27 -21.39 -9.48
N ARG A 8 -3.43 -22.43 -9.48
CA ARG A 8 -3.19 -23.27 -8.29
C ARG A 8 -2.15 -22.68 -7.33
N SER A 9 -1.25 -21.84 -7.81
CA SER A 9 -0.17 -21.24 -7.02
C SER A 9 -0.56 -19.92 -6.34
N ILE A 10 -1.61 -19.24 -6.82
CA ILE A 10 -2.06 -17.95 -6.26
C ILE A 10 -2.94 -18.18 -5.03
N SER A 11 -2.54 -17.58 -3.92
CA SER A 11 -3.34 -17.56 -2.69
C SER A 11 -4.39 -16.44 -2.76
N GLY A 12 -5.60 -16.72 -2.26
CA GLY A 12 -6.60 -15.67 -2.08
C GLY A 12 -6.09 -14.63 -1.06
N SER A 13 -6.45 -13.36 -1.27
CA SER A 13 -6.04 -12.29 -0.35
C SER A 13 -6.61 -12.54 1.06
N PRO A 14 -5.78 -12.73 2.10
CA PRO A 14 -6.25 -12.94 3.47
C PRO A 14 -7.01 -11.73 4.01
N THR A 15 -6.62 -10.54 3.59
CA THR A 15 -7.35 -9.30 3.90
C THR A 15 -8.80 -9.35 3.37
N LEU A 16 -9.02 -9.95 2.20
CA LEU A 16 -10.39 -10.12 1.67
C LEU A 16 -11.21 -11.08 2.52
N LYS A 17 -10.65 -12.21 2.93
CA LYS A 17 -11.33 -13.18 3.82
C LYS A 17 -11.74 -12.54 5.15
N LEU A 18 -10.85 -11.76 5.75
CA LEU A 18 -11.15 -11.03 6.98
C LEU A 18 -12.24 -9.98 6.75
N ASN A 19 -12.22 -9.29 5.61
CA ASN A 19 -13.27 -8.34 5.25
C ASN A 19 -14.63 -9.02 5.07
N GLU A 20 -14.67 -10.18 4.41
CA GLU A 20 -15.89 -10.99 4.24
C GLU A 20 -16.45 -11.44 5.59
N LYS A 21 -15.59 -11.96 6.48
CA LYS A 21 -15.98 -12.35 7.84
C LYS A 21 -16.53 -11.15 8.63
N ALA A 22 -15.85 -10.01 8.54
CA ALA A 22 -16.28 -8.78 9.18
C ALA A 22 -17.64 -8.28 8.65
N ALA A 23 -17.87 -8.36 7.34
CA ALA A 23 -19.14 -7.99 6.71
C ALA A 23 -20.28 -8.88 7.21
N LEU A 24 -20.09 -10.19 7.22
CA LEU A 24 -21.07 -11.15 7.73
C LEU A 24 -21.43 -10.93 9.21
N LEU A 25 -20.44 -10.58 10.04
CA LEU A 25 -20.68 -10.26 11.44
C LEU A 25 -21.50 -8.96 11.58
N LYS A 26 -21.15 -7.92 10.79
CA LYS A 26 -21.92 -6.66 10.77
C LYS A 26 -23.35 -6.84 10.31
N GLU A 27 -23.62 -7.67 9.30
CA GLU A 27 -24.99 -8.03 8.87
C GLU A 27 -25.80 -8.70 9.96
N LYS A 28 -25.15 -9.43 10.87
CA LYS A 28 -25.77 -10.02 12.07
C LYS A 28 -25.96 -9.02 13.22
N GLY A 29 -25.63 -7.75 13.02
CA GLY A 29 -25.73 -6.72 14.05
C GLY A 29 -24.59 -6.72 15.06
N GLU A 30 -23.49 -7.44 14.80
CA GLU A 30 -22.33 -7.47 15.68
C GLU A 30 -21.54 -6.14 15.63
N PRO A 31 -21.09 -5.61 16.77
CA PRO A 31 -20.36 -4.34 16.87
C PRO A 31 -18.89 -4.47 16.42
N VAL A 32 -18.69 -4.89 15.17
CA VAL A 32 -17.36 -5.14 14.61
C VAL A 32 -16.63 -3.83 14.34
N ILE A 33 -15.41 -3.71 14.86
CA ILE A 33 -14.48 -2.64 14.51
C ILE A 33 -13.39 -3.18 13.59
N HIS A 34 -13.17 -2.49 12.46
CA HIS A 34 -12.27 -2.97 11.44
C HIS A 34 -10.97 -2.16 11.40
N LEU A 35 -9.93 -2.64 12.10
CA LEU A 35 -8.57 -2.08 12.05
C LEU A 35 -7.69 -2.69 10.94
N GLY A 36 -8.20 -3.66 10.17
CA GLY A 36 -7.47 -4.26 9.03
C GLY A 36 -7.64 -3.50 7.72
N GLY A 37 -8.45 -2.42 7.69
CA GLY A 37 -8.80 -1.69 6.49
C GLY A 37 -7.61 -0.95 5.83
N GLY A 38 -7.63 -0.86 4.50
CA GLY A 38 -6.61 -0.16 3.72
C GLY A 38 -7.12 1.10 3.01
N GLU A 39 -8.18 1.74 3.53
CA GLU A 39 -8.87 2.84 2.89
C GLU A 39 -9.09 4.00 3.86
N PRO A 40 -8.59 5.22 3.53
CA PRO A 40 -8.95 6.42 4.28
C PRO A 40 -10.46 6.65 4.24
N LYS A 41 -11.04 7.04 5.37
CA LYS A 41 -12.49 7.27 5.49
C LYS A 41 -12.91 8.73 5.18
N SER A 42 -11.99 9.59 4.76
CA SER A 42 -12.29 10.96 4.35
C SER A 42 -13.09 10.99 3.04
N LYS A 43 -13.82 12.10 2.84
CA LYS A 43 -14.50 12.34 1.56
C LYS A 43 -13.48 12.63 0.47
N ILE A 44 -13.81 12.21 -0.76
CA ILE A 44 -13.03 12.51 -1.95
C ILE A 44 -13.08 14.01 -2.27
N PRO A 45 -12.08 14.58 -2.99
CA PRO A 45 -12.08 15.98 -3.39
C PRO A 45 -13.33 16.36 -4.20
N MET A 46 -13.91 17.52 -3.90
CA MET A 46 -15.08 18.01 -4.62
C MET A 46 -14.79 18.21 -6.11
N ASP A 47 -13.58 18.67 -6.45
CA ASP A 47 -13.16 18.85 -7.85
C ASP A 47 -13.16 17.54 -8.64
N ALA A 48 -12.88 16.41 -7.99
CA ALA A 48 -12.98 15.09 -8.60
C ALA A 48 -14.45 14.73 -8.92
N ILE A 49 -15.37 15.02 -7.98
CA ILE A 49 -16.82 14.79 -8.18
C ILE A 49 -17.33 15.65 -9.34
N LEU A 50 -17.03 16.94 -9.31
CA LEU A 50 -17.48 17.89 -10.32
C LEU A 50 -16.96 17.56 -11.72
N ALA A 51 -15.67 17.22 -11.84
CA ALA A 51 -15.07 16.83 -13.13
C ALA A 51 -15.72 15.57 -13.70
N THR A 52 -16.02 14.59 -12.83
CA THR A 52 -16.70 13.35 -13.25
C THR A 52 -18.13 13.63 -13.71
N ALA A 53 -18.91 14.39 -12.92
CA ALA A 53 -20.30 14.72 -13.21
C ALA A 53 -20.41 15.56 -14.49
N ALA A 54 -19.54 16.53 -14.68
CA ALA A 54 -19.51 17.36 -15.88
C ALA A 54 -19.29 16.52 -17.14
N HIS A 55 -18.36 15.56 -17.11
CA HIS A 55 -18.11 14.69 -18.26
C HIS A 55 -19.24 13.68 -18.47
N LEU A 56 -19.80 13.12 -17.40
CA LEU A 56 -20.93 12.20 -17.49
C LEU A 56 -22.15 12.86 -18.16
N ASN A 57 -22.41 14.13 -17.84
CA ASN A 57 -23.52 14.89 -18.43
C ASN A 57 -23.38 15.14 -19.94
N THR A 58 -22.19 15.02 -20.52
CA THR A 58 -22.01 15.10 -21.98
C THR A 58 -22.55 13.86 -22.71
N GLY A 59 -22.70 12.73 -22.02
CA GLY A 59 -23.02 11.43 -22.61
C GLY A 59 -21.87 10.81 -23.41
N GLU A 60 -20.70 11.46 -23.51
CA GLU A 60 -19.56 11.00 -24.30
C GLU A 60 -18.63 10.08 -23.51
N VAL A 61 -19.14 8.95 -23.05
CA VAL A 61 -18.36 7.95 -22.29
C VAL A 61 -17.91 6.84 -23.24
N ARG A 62 -16.71 6.97 -23.79
CA ARG A 62 -16.15 6.08 -24.82
C ARG A 62 -14.77 5.57 -24.42
N TYR A 63 -14.18 4.66 -25.21
CA TYR A 63 -12.81 4.23 -25.03
C TYR A 63 -11.84 5.42 -25.06
N ALA A 64 -10.87 5.38 -24.17
CA ALA A 64 -9.77 6.33 -24.08
C ALA A 64 -8.47 5.67 -24.58
N PRO A 65 -7.40 6.43 -24.85
CA PRO A 65 -6.08 5.87 -25.11
C PRO A 65 -5.65 4.92 -23.99
N ALA A 66 -5.02 3.81 -24.35
CA ALA A 66 -4.67 2.76 -23.40
C ALA A 66 -3.73 3.23 -22.28
N ASP A 67 -2.88 4.22 -22.58
CA ASP A 67 -1.92 4.83 -21.64
C ASP A 67 -2.49 6.07 -20.89
N GLY A 68 -3.76 6.39 -21.11
CA GLY A 68 -4.43 7.54 -20.51
C GLY A 68 -4.63 8.72 -21.45
N ILE A 69 -5.65 9.55 -21.16
CA ILE A 69 -5.93 10.74 -21.98
C ILE A 69 -4.85 11.80 -21.81
N PRO A 70 -4.57 12.62 -22.84
CA PRO A 70 -3.52 13.65 -22.79
C PRO A 70 -3.65 14.61 -21.61
N ALA A 71 -4.88 14.97 -21.23
CA ALA A 71 -5.14 15.84 -20.08
C ALA A 71 -4.71 15.20 -18.74
N LEU A 72 -4.93 13.89 -18.55
CA LEU A 72 -4.46 13.20 -17.34
C LEU A 72 -2.94 13.08 -17.34
N LYS A 73 -2.32 12.72 -18.46
CA LYS A 73 -0.86 12.68 -18.57
C LYS A 73 -0.24 14.03 -18.23
N LYS A 74 -0.82 15.14 -18.71
CA LYS A 74 -0.38 16.49 -18.36
C LYS A 74 -0.46 16.76 -16.85
N SER A 75 -1.55 16.33 -16.19
CA SER A 75 -1.69 16.48 -14.73
C SER A 75 -0.64 15.65 -13.98
N ILE A 76 -0.33 14.43 -14.46
CA ILE A 76 0.70 13.56 -13.87
C ILE A 76 2.11 14.16 -14.08
N ILE A 77 2.38 14.75 -15.25
CA ILE A 77 3.65 15.45 -15.52
C ILE A 77 3.82 16.61 -14.54
N HIS A 78 2.81 17.45 -14.40
CA HIS A 78 2.84 18.57 -13.45
C HIS A 78 3.04 18.10 -12.00
N TYR A 79 2.33 17.04 -11.60
CA TYR A 79 2.52 16.39 -10.31
C TYR A 79 3.97 15.88 -10.12
N THR A 80 4.56 15.30 -11.16
CA THR A 80 5.94 14.81 -11.11
C THR A 80 6.94 15.96 -11.00
N GLU A 81 6.71 17.06 -11.69
CA GLU A 81 7.51 18.29 -11.55
C GLU A 81 7.42 18.85 -10.13
N GLU A 82 6.20 18.97 -9.58
CA GLU A 82 5.97 19.56 -8.26
C GLU A 82 6.57 18.73 -7.12
N PHE A 83 6.33 17.43 -7.12
CA PHE A 83 6.70 16.57 -5.98
C PHE A 83 8.04 15.86 -6.14
N TYR A 84 8.52 15.68 -7.36
CA TYR A 84 9.77 14.96 -7.64
C TYR A 84 10.84 15.86 -8.27
N ASN A 85 10.52 17.12 -8.52
CA ASN A 85 11.43 18.07 -9.18
C ASN A 85 12.08 17.49 -10.45
N ARG A 86 11.27 16.75 -11.23
CA ARG A 86 11.70 16.08 -12.46
C ARG A 86 10.73 16.39 -13.58
N HIS A 87 11.22 17.02 -14.64
CA HIS A 87 10.47 17.16 -15.88
C HIS A 87 10.44 15.81 -16.61
N VAL A 88 9.25 15.40 -17.08
CA VAL A 88 9.03 14.18 -17.85
C VAL A 88 8.13 14.49 -19.04
N ALA A 89 8.35 13.78 -20.15
CA ALA A 89 7.54 13.92 -21.36
C ALA A 89 6.30 13.00 -21.32
N PRO A 90 5.27 13.25 -22.14
CA PRO A 90 4.10 12.40 -22.21
C PRO A 90 4.39 10.91 -22.47
N GLU A 91 5.43 10.59 -23.23
CA GLU A 91 5.90 9.24 -23.51
C GLU A 91 6.54 8.54 -22.31
N ASN A 92 6.82 9.27 -21.23
CA ASN A 92 7.31 8.71 -19.96
C ASN A 92 6.21 8.34 -19.00
N VAL A 93 4.93 8.50 -19.36
CA VAL A 93 3.79 8.37 -18.43
C VAL A 93 2.76 7.40 -18.98
N ILE A 94 2.30 6.48 -18.12
CA ILE A 94 1.12 5.64 -18.36
C ILE A 94 0.17 5.72 -17.17
N ALA A 95 -1.10 5.98 -17.41
CA ALA A 95 -2.17 5.83 -16.44
C ALA A 95 -2.75 4.42 -16.50
N SER A 96 -3.03 3.83 -15.33
CA SER A 96 -3.51 2.46 -15.17
C SER A 96 -4.66 2.38 -14.17
N GLY A 97 -5.32 1.24 -14.09
CA GLY A 97 -6.43 0.95 -13.16
C GLY A 97 -5.99 0.84 -11.69
N GLY A 98 -5.33 1.87 -11.17
CA GLY A 98 -4.71 1.97 -9.86
C GLY A 98 -3.23 1.56 -9.87
N ALA A 99 -2.49 1.96 -8.82
CA ALA A 99 -1.08 1.62 -8.64
C ALA A 99 -0.82 0.10 -8.73
N LYS A 100 -1.76 -0.72 -8.23
CA LYS A 100 -1.68 -2.19 -8.31
C LYS A 100 -1.56 -2.68 -9.76
N GLN A 101 -2.40 -2.16 -10.67
CA GLN A 101 -2.29 -2.52 -12.10
C GLN A 101 -1.02 -1.96 -12.71
N ALA A 102 -0.62 -0.74 -12.36
CA ALA A 102 0.62 -0.15 -12.87
C ALA A 102 1.85 -1.01 -12.50
N ILE A 103 1.95 -1.49 -11.26
CA ILE A 103 3.01 -2.42 -10.83
C ILE A 103 2.91 -3.74 -11.61
N MET A 104 1.72 -4.32 -11.72
CA MET A 104 1.53 -5.60 -12.40
C MET A 104 1.96 -5.52 -13.87
N VAL A 105 1.53 -4.47 -14.58
CA VAL A 105 1.88 -4.27 -15.99
C VAL A 105 3.37 -3.97 -16.16
N ALA A 106 3.98 -3.22 -15.21
CA ALA A 106 5.42 -3.01 -15.20
C ALA A 106 6.18 -4.33 -15.05
N LEU A 107 5.80 -5.17 -14.09
CA LEU A 107 6.42 -6.49 -13.90
C LEU A 107 6.27 -7.37 -15.14
N GLN A 108 5.10 -7.39 -15.79
CA GLN A 108 4.88 -8.13 -17.02
C GLN A 108 5.71 -7.61 -18.20
N ALA A 109 6.04 -6.31 -18.21
CA ALA A 109 6.86 -5.71 -19.26
C ALA A 109 8.35 -6.02 -19.14
N ILE A 110 8.83 -6.36 -17.92
CA ILE A 110 10.27 -6.46 -17.63
C ILE A 110 10.72 -7.84 -17.15
N LEU A 111 9.80 -8.73 -16.74
CA LEU A 111 10.12 -10.06 -16.21
C LEU A 111 9.93 -11.16 -17.23
N ASN A 112 10.86 -12.11 -17.24
CA ASN A 112 10.69 -13.44 -17.82
C ASN A 112 10.38 -14.47 -16.72
N PRO A 113 9.80 -15.63 -17.07
CA PRO A 113 9.64 -16.72 -16.12
C PRO A 113 10.95 -17.12 -15.44
N GLN A 114 10.90 -17.43 -14.15
CA GLN A 114 12.02 -17.81 -13.28
C GLN A 114 12.98 -16.67 -12.90
N GLU A 115 12.78 -15.44 -13.40
CA GLU A 115 13.53 -14.29 -12.88
C GLU A 115 13.04 -13.90 -11.48
N GLU A 116 13.86 -13.19 -10.73
CA GLU A 116 13.63 -12.86 -9.33
C GLU A 116 13.24 -11.41 -9.12
N VAL A 117 12.30 -11.23 -8.17
CA VAL A 117 11.84 -9.93 -7.67
C VAL A 117 12.18 -9.84 -6.19
N ILE A 118 13.09 -8.94 -5.82
CA ILE A 118 13.48 -8.70 -4.42
C ILE A 118 12.62 -7.58 -3.83
N TYR A 119 12.21 -7.73 -2.57
CA TYR A 119 11.54 -6.69 -1.79
C TYR A 119 11.88 -6.82 -0.31
N PRO A 120 12.06 -5.68 0.43
CA PRO A 120 12.31 -5.71 1.86
C PRO A 120 11.15 -6.30 2.65
N VAL A 121 11.45 -6.98 3.75
CA VAL A 121 10.48 -7.43 4.77
C VAL A 121 10.38 -6.34 5.86
N PRO A 122 9.17 -6.00 6.35
CA PRO A 122 7.87 -6.47 5.88
C PRO A 122 7.46 -5.83 4.53
N TYR A 123 6.70 -6.57 3.75
CA TYR A 123 6.31 -6.20 2.39
C TYR A 123 4.79 -6.16 2.22
N TRP A 124 4.30 -5.44 1.23
CA TRP A 124 2.89 -5.52 0.86
C TRP A 124 2.54 -6.88 0.26
N VAL A 125 1.50 -7.52 0.81
CA VAL A 125 1.04 -8.90 0.50
C VAL A 125 0.90 -9.22 -1.00
N SER A 126 0.76 -8.19 -1.85
CA SER A 126 0.57 -8.42 -3.29
C SER A 126 1.88 -8.58 -4.07
N TYR A 127 3.03 -8.18 -3.56
CA TYR A 127 4.29 -8.30 -4.30
C TYR A 127 4.66 -9.75 -4.64
N PRO A 128 4.67 -10.71 -3.67
CA PRO A 128 4.94 -12.11 -4.00
C PRO A 128 3.92 -12.70 -4.98
N GLU A 129 2.65 -12.37 -4.84
CA GLU A 129 1.61 -12.88 -5.73
C GLU A 129 1.72 -12.31 -7.15
N MET A 130 2.11 -11.03 -7.29
CA MET A 130 2.37 -10.43 -8.59
C MET A 130 3.59 -11.05 -9.29
N ALA A 131 4.67 -11.36 -8.55
CA ALA A 131 5.80 -12.09 -9.08
C ALA A 131 5.37 -13.47 -9.63
N LYS A 132 4.59 -14.24 -8.84
CA LYS A 132 4.02 -15.53 -9.27
C LYS A 132 3.14 -15.40 -10.53
N LEU A 133 2.31 -14.35 -10.62
CA LEU A 133 1.48 -14.09 -11.81
C LEU A 133 2.32 -13.86 -13.07
N CYS A 134 3.56 -13.39 -12.93
CA CYS A 134 4.51 -13.25 -14.02
C CYS A 134 5.35 -14.52 -14.25
N GLY A 135 5.12 -15.60 -13.50
CA GLY A 135 5.98 -16.79 -13.52
C GLY A 135 7.35 -16.58 -12.88
N ALA A 136 7.54 -15.48 -12.17
CA ALA A 136 8.76 -15.09 -11.49
C ALA A 136 8.77 -15.53 -10.02
N ILE A 137 9.91 -15.39 -9.35
CA ILE A 137 10.15 -15.78 -7.97
C ILE A 137 10.27 -14.54 -7.09
N GLY A 138 9.42 -14.44 -6.06
CA GLY A 138 9.56 -13.41 -5.03
C GLY A 138 10.64 -13.77 -4.03
N VAL A 139 11.57 -12.85 -3.78
CA VAL A 139 12.71 -13.04 -2.85
C VAL A 139 12.61 -11.98 -1.75
N PRO A 140 12.10 -12.33 -0.56
CA PRO A 140 12.04 -11.41 0.56
C PRO A 140 13.44 -11.15 1.15
N ALA A 141 13.75 -9.89 1.38
CA ALA A 141 14.99 -9.42 2.03
C ALA A 141 14.67 -8.92 3.44
N LEU A 142 14.93 -9.76 4.44
CA LEU A 142 14.76 -9.40 5.85
C LEU A 142 16.00 -8.59 6.30
N PRO A 143 15.82 -7.40 6.90
CA PRO A 143 16.92 -6.67 7.53
C PRO A 143 17.59 -7.50 8.63
N ASP A 144 18.92 -7.56 8.61
CA ASP A 144 19.73 -8.40 9.53
C ASP A 144 19.50 -8.06 11.01
N ASP A 145 19.16 -6.79 11.31
CA ASP A 145 18.88 -6.31 12.67
C ASP A 145 17.41 -6.50 13.09
N GLY A 146 16.58 -7.09 12.21
CA GLY A 146 15.15 -7.29 12.45
C GLY A 146 14.33 -6.00 12.50
N SER A 147 14.90 -4.86 12.11
CA SER A 147 14.20 -3.58 12.03
C SER A 147 13.33 -3.49 10.77
N PHE A 148 12.56 -2.38 10.66
CA PHE A 148 11.78 -2.07 9.44
C PHE A 148 12.56 -1.19 8.46
N TYR A 149 13.83 -0.93 8.73
CA TYR A 149 14.69 -0.01 7.98
C TYR A 149 15.81 -0.78 7.27
N PRO A 150 15.60 -1.21 6.01
CA PRO A 150 16.59 -1.99 5.28
C PRO A 150 17.86 -1.15 5.02
N LYS A 151 19.00 -1.82 5.01
CA LYS A 151 20.28 -1.32 4.52
C LYS A 151 20.54 -1.90 3.13
N ILE A 152 21.42 -1.26 2.38
CA ILE A 152 21.76 -1.74 1.04
C ILE A 152 22.30 -3.19 1.08
N GLN A 153 23.03 -3.55 2.11
CA GLN A 153 23.60 -4.89 2.30
C GLN A 153 22.53 -5.98 2.39
N ASP A 154 21.36 -5.68 3.02
CA ASP A 154 20.24 -6.62 3.14
C ASP A 154 19.69 -7.00 1.76
N ILE A 155 19.74 -6.05 0.81
CA ILE A 155 19.32 -6.28 -0.58
C ILE A 155 20.46 -6.96 -1.37
N GLU A 156 21.70 -6.47 -1.24
CA GLU A 156 22.87 -7.00 -1.98
C GLU A 156 23.08 -8.49 -1.75
N GLN A 157 22.91 -8.96 -0.52
CA GLN A 157 23.02 -10.37 -0.16
C GLN A 157 22.01 -11.29 -0.87
N LYS A 158 20.89 -10.74 -1.34
CA LYS A 158 19.84 -11.47 -2.05
C LYS A 158 19.99 -11.41 -3.57
N ILE A 159 20.84 -10.52 -4.09
CA ILE A 159 21.02 -10.34 -5.54
C ILE A 159 21.84 -11.48 -6.11
N GLY A 160 21.25 -12.16 -7.10
CA GLY A 160 21.85 -13.25 -7.85
C GLY A 160 21.78 -13.02 -9.37
N SER A 161 22.20 -14.03 -10.13
CA SER A 161 22.19 -13.99 -11.61
C SER A 161 20.78 -13.93 -12.21
N TYR A 162 19.76 -14.33 -11.48
CA TYR A 162 18.35 -14.29 -11.88
C TYR A 162 17.63 -13.04 -11.42
N THR A 163 18.25 -12.20 -10.59
CA THR A 163 17.62 -10.99 -10.07
C THR A 163 17.40 -9.98 -11.17
N LYS A 164 16.13 -9.61 -11.38
CA LYS A 164 15.71 -8.68 -12.42
C LYS A 164 15.13 -7.38 -11.88
N VAL A 165 14.44 -7.46 -10.73
CA VAL A 165 13.68 -6.34 -10.16
C VAL A 165 13.91 -6.24 -8.67
N VAL A 166 14.04 -5.01 -8.16
CA VAL A 166 13.86 -4.66 -6.75
C VAL A 166 12.61 -3.78 -6.63
N ILE A 167 11.75 -4.06 -5.66
CA ILE A 167 10.59 -3.22 -5.33
C ILE A 167 10.82 -2.56 -3.97
N ILE A 168 10.70 -1.24 -3.92
CA ILE A 168 10.79 -0.44 -2.71
C ILE A 168 9.48 0.31 -2.50
N ASN A 169 8.91 0.21 -1.29
CA ASN A 169 7.72 0.95 -0.88
C ASN A 169 8.05 1.79 0.35
N SER A 170 8.06 3.12 0.19
CA SER A 170 8.41 4.06 1.25
C SER A 170 7.59 5.36 1.15
N PRO A 171 6.78 5.69 2.18
CA PRO A 171 6.53 4.93 3.42
C PRO A 171 5.91 3.55 3.17
N ASN A 172 6.31 2.59 4.01
CA ASN A 172 6.04 1.17 3.81
C ASN A 172 4.66 0.73 4.32
N ASN A 173 4.01 -0.14 3.60
CA ASN A 173 2.89 -0.93 4.09
C ASN A 173 3.41 -2.37 4.33
N PRO A 174 3.43 -2.86 5.60
CA PRO A 174 2.57 -2.50 6.73
C PRO A 174 3.19 -1.61 7.82
N SER A 175 4.51 -1.39 7.82
CA SER A 175 5.22 -0.84 8.98
C SER A 175 5.03 0.67 9.18
N GLY A 176 4.69 1.41 8.13
CA GLY A 176 4.69 2.86 8.13
C GLY A 176 6.10 3.49 8.15
N ALA A 177 7.15 2.68 8.08
CA ALA A 177 8.53 3.17 8.05
C ALA A 177 8.84 3.93 6.76
N MET A 178 9.49 5.06 6.88
CA MET A 178 10.08 5.80 5.77
C MET A 178 11.57 5.51 5.73
N TYR A 179 12.03 4.93 4.62
CA TYR A 179 13.43 4.54 4.46
C TYR A 179 14.35 5.77 4.40
N SER A 180 15.61 5.63 4.79
CA SER A 180 16.54 6.73 4.85
C SER A 180 16.90 7.26 3.46
N GLU A 181 17.33 8.53 3.40
CA GLU A 181 17.86 9.13 2.17
C GLU A 181 19.09 8.40 1.66
N GLU A 182 19.96 7.94 2.56
CA GLU A 182 21.12 7.13 2.26
C GLU A 182 20.72 5.82 1.56
N PHE A 183 19.79 5.06 2.15
CA PHE A 183 19.31 3.82 1.54
C PHE A 183 18.70 4.05 0.14
N ILE A 184 17.87 5.09 -0.02
CA ILE A 184 17.26 5.41 -1.34
C ILE A 184 18.33 5.80 -2.35
N SER A 185 19.34 6.56 -1.96
CA SER A 185 20.49 6.89 -2.82
C SER A 185 21.24 5.64 -3.25
N ASP A 186 21.55 4.78 -2.28
CA ASP A 186 22.34 3.58 -2.51
C ASP A 186 21.62 2.59 -3.42
N ILE A 187 20.33 2.32 -3.17
CA ILE A 187 19.58 1.36 -3.97
C ILE A 187 19.35 1.86 -5.40
N VAL A 188 19.12 3.16 -5.62
CA VAL A 188 19.03 3.74 -6.97
C VAL A 188 20.33 3.56 -7.72
N ASN A 189 21.45 3.99 -7.12
CA ASN A 189 22.78 3.87 -7.74
C ASN A 189 23.17 2.41 -7.99
N TYR A 190 22.85 1.52 -7.04
CA TYR A 190 23.17 0.10 -7.18
C TYR A 190 22.40 -0.54 -8.34
N CYS A 191 21.08 -0.32 -8.40
CA CYS A 191 20.22 -0.88 -9.44
C CYS A 191 20.64 -0.38 -10.83
N GLU A 192 20.90 0.93 -11.00
CA GLU A 192 21.36 1.48 -12.26
C GLU A 192 22.75 0.93 -12.68
N LYS A 193 23.67 0.77 -11.72
CA LYS A 193 25.00 0.19 -11.99
C LYS A 193 24.93 -1.28 -12.40
N LYS A 194 24.00 -2.05 -11.82
CA LYS A 194 23.85 -3.49 -12.06
C LYS A 194 22.86 -3.85 -13.15
N ASP A 195 22.28 -2.86 -13.82
CA ASP A 195 21.23 -3.05 -14.84
C ASP A 195 19.99 -3.80 -14.34
N ILE A 196 19.64 -3.58 -13.05
CA ILE A 196 18.46 -4.13 -12.37
C ILE A 196 17.36 -3.07 -12.36
N TYR A 197 16.10 -3.47 -12.64
CA TYR A 197 14.97 -2.55 -12.54
C TYR A 197 14.65 -2.24 -11.07
N LEU A 198 14.36 -0.97 -10.79
CA LEU A 198 13.88 -0.52 -9.48
C LEU A 198 12.48 0.04 -9.60
N ILE A 199 11.51 -0.63 -8.98
CA ILE A 199 10.15 -0.12 -8.84
C ILE A 199 10.06 0.62 -7.52
N MET A 200 9.78 1.93 -7.57
CA MET A 200 9.51 2.79 -6.41
C MET A 200 8.00 2.93 -6.26
N ASP A 201 7.41 2.23 -5.29
CA ASP A 201 5.99 2.32 -4.96
C ASP A 201 5.77 3.44 -3.93
N ASP A 202 5.48 4.64 -4.42
CA ASP A 202 5.36 5.88 -3.66
C ASP A 202 3.90 6.25 -3.36
N ILE A 203 2.99 5.28 -3.34
CA ILE A 203 1.55 5.52 -3.16
C ILE A 203 1.19 6.27 -1.87
N TYR A 204 2.09 6.31 -0.89
CA TYR A 204 1.92 6.99 0.40
C TYR A 204 2.77 8.24 0.59
N HIS A 205 3.52 8.70 -0.42
CA HIS A 205 4.54 9.74 -0.27
C HIS A 205 4.03 11.10 0.26
N ARG A 206 2.73 11.39 0.20
CA ARG A 206 2.11 12.59 0.80
C ARG A 206 1.48 12.35 2.17
N LEU A 207 1.48 11.12 2.65
CA LEU A 207 0.97 10.74 3.98
C LEU A 207 2.15 10.48 4.91
N ILE A 208 2.95 11.51 5.16
CA ILE A 208 4.17 11.51 5.99
C ILE A 208 3.97 12.48 7.14
N PHE A 209 4.52 12.14 8.30
CA PHE A 209 4.26 12.77 9.58
C PHE A 209 5.50 13.46 10.18
N ASP A 210 5.28 14.15 11.31
CA ASP A 210 6.34 14.81 12.10
C ASP A 210 7.18 15.82 11.29
N GLY A 211 6.56 16.46 10.28
CA GLY A 211 7.24 17.44 9.42
C GLY A 211 8.32 16.84 8.50
N LYS A 212 8.44 15.52 8.43
CA LYS A 212 9.36 14.84 7.51
C LYS A 212 8.94 15.08 6.06
N LYS A 213 9.91 15.01 5.15
CA LYS A 213 9.67 15.17 3.70
C LYS A 213 9.86 13.84 2.99
N PRO A 214 9.09 13.58 1.92
CA PRO A 214 9.28 12.40 1.10
C PRO A 214 10.67 12.41 0.47
N ILE A 215 11.29 11.24 0.35
CA ILE A 215 12.59 11.08 -0.29
C ILE A 215 12.35 10.78 -1.76
N ASN A 216 12.96 11.61 -2.60
CA ASN A 216 12.78 11.58 -4.03
C ASN A 216 13.86 10.71 -4.70
N CYS A 217 13.48 9.53 -5.25
CA CYS A 217 14.40 8.65 -5.95
C CYS A 217 15.02 9.31 -7.20
N TYR A 218 14.31 10.21 -7.86
CA TYR A 218 14.82 10.92 -9.05
C TYR A 218 15.93 11.92 -8.77
N LYS A 219 16.19 12.27 -7.50
CA LYS A 219 17.37 13.03 -7.11
C LYS A 219 18.67 12.27 -7.41
N TYR A 220 18.61 10.94 -7.38
CA TYR A 220 19.77 10.05 -7.54
C TYR A 220 19.77 9.29 -8.88
N ALA A 221 18.62 9.22 -9.56
CA ALA A 221 18.49 8.55 -10.85
C ALA A 221 19.17 9.32 -11.98
N ARG A 222 19.69 8.58 -12.93
CA ARG A 222 20.11 9.14 -14.21
C ARG A 222 18.93 9.75 -14.95
N ASP A 223 19.21 10.40 -16.06
CA ASP A 223 18.16 10.90 -16.94
C ASP A 223 17.23 9.75 -17.38
N LEU A 224 15.90 10.00 -17.40
CA LEU A 224 14.87 9.06 -17.89
C LEU A 224 14.96 8.80 -19.39
N SER A 225 15.98 9.34 -20.09
CA SER A 225 16.16 9.19 -21.53
C SER A 225 16.21 7.71 -21.87
N GLU A 226 17.19 7.02 -22.08
CA GLU A 226 17.04 5.69 -22.70
C GLU A 226 17.44 4.50 -21.82
N ASN A 227 18.17 4.73 -20.72
CA ASN A 227 18.82 3.67 -19.96
C ASN A 227 18.42 3.59 -18.50
N SER A 228 17.55 4.49 -18.01
CA SER A 228 17.09 4.42 -16.62
C SER A 228 16.27 3.16 -16.39
N LYS A 229 16.55 2.47 -15.28
CA LYS A 229 15.82 1.30 -14.81
C LYS A 229 14.77 1.63 -13.75
N ILE A 230 14.58 2.93 -13.45
CA ILE A 230 13.66 3.37 -12.42
C ILE A 230 12.24 3.43 -12.98
N ILE A 231 11.30 2.83 -12.25
CA ILE A 231 9.86 2.87 -12.51
C ILE A 231 9.20 3.43 -11.27
N LEU A 232 8.74 4.68 -11.32
CA LEU A 232 8.02 5.32 -10.24
C LEU A 232 6.53 5.01 -10.35
N ILE A 233 5.94 4.50 -9.28
CA ILE A 233 4.51 4.17 -9.20
C ILE A 233 3.83 5.09 -8.21
N ASN A 234 2.68 5.65 -8.61
CA ASN A 234 1.86 6.46 -7.72
C ASN A 234 0.38 6.37 -8.11
N GLY A 235 -0.49 7.12 -7.44
CA GLY A 235 -1.93 7.13 -7.73
C GLY A 235 -2.75 8.00 -6.81
N VAL A 236 -4.04 8.12 -7.10
CA VAL A 236 -4.97 8.93 -6.31
C VAL A 236 -5.57 8.18 -5.11
N SER A 237 -5.31 6.87 -4.98
CA SER A 237 -6.04 6.00 -4.05
C SER A 237 -5.92 6.40 -2.59
N LYS A 238 -4.71 6.80 -2.12
CA LYS A 238 -4.44 6.95 -0.69
C LYS A 238 -4.51 8.40 -0.25
N GLN A 239 -3.76 9.25 -0.88
CA GLN A 239 -3.68 10.69 -0.54
C GLN A 239 -4.97 11.46 -0.82
N TYR A 240 -5.80 11.01 -1.78
CA TYR A 240 -7.08 11.63 -2.10
C TYR A 240 -8.30 10.83 -1.63
N ALA A 241 -8.09 9.74 -0.87
CA ALA A 241 -9.15 8.81 -0.44
C ALA A 241 -10.00 8.25 -1.61
N MET A 242 -9.39 8.08 -2.79
CA MET A 242 -10.06 7.68 -4.03
C MET A 242 -9.80 6.21 -4.39
N THR A 243 -9.84 5.31 -3.43
CA THR A 243 -9.53 3.87 -3.64
C THR A 243 -10.42 3.21 -4.67
N GLY A 244 -11.72 3.54 -4.68
CA GLY A 244 -12.73 3.03 -5.60
C GLY A 244 -12.61 3.57 -7.03
N PHE A 245 -11.90 4.67 -7.25
CA PHE A 245 -11.73 5.26 -8.59
C PHE A 245 -10.73 4.52 -9.47
N ARG A 246 -9.89 3.68 -8.89
CA ARG A 246 -8.97 2.83 -9.65
C ARG A 246 -8.11 3.62 -10.65
N ILE A 247 -7.48 4.70 -10.24
CA ILE A 247 -6.49 5.44 -11.03
C ILE A 247 -5.14 5.49 -10.30
N GLY A 248 -4.13 5.00 -11.00
CA GLY A 248 -2.72 5.11 -10.67
C GLY A 248 -1.92 5.32 -11.95
N TRP A 249 -0.63 5.48 -11.82
CA TRP A 249 0.26 5.70 -12.95
C TRP A 249 1.66 5.18 -12.69
N ALA A 250 2.39 4.97 -13.78
CA ALA A 250 3.83 4.79 -13.76
C ALA A 250 4.53 5.91 -14.53
N VAL A 251 5.71 6.28 -14.04
CA VAL A 251 6.64 7.16 -14.73
C VAL A 251 7.95 6.39 -14.92
N ALA A 252 8.40 6.24 -16.17
CA ALA A 252 9.59 5.49 -16.52
C ALA A 252 10.15 5.94 -17.87
N ASN A 253 11.24 5.32 -18.32
CA ASN A 253 11.74 5.56 -19.65
C ASN A 253 10.72 5.15 -20.74
N LYS A 254 10.79 5.78 -21.90
CA LYS A 254 9.86 5.59 -23.02
C LYS A 254 9.67 4.11 -23.42
N LYS A 255 10.74 3.32 -23.50
CA LYS A 255 10.66 1.91 -23.93
C LYS A 255 9.85 1.05 -22.96
N ILE A 256 10.01 1.30 -21.65
CA ILE A 256 9.21 0.62 -20.61
C ILE A 256 7.74 1.03 -20.75
N ILE A 257 7.45 2.32 -20.89
CA ILE A 257 6.07 2.82 -21.03
C ILE A 257 5.38 2.28 -22.29
N GLU A 258 6.09 2.21 -23.43
CA GLU A 258 5.58 1.60 -24.65
C GLU A 258 5.22 0.12 -24.45
N ALA A 259 6.12 -0.66 -23.81
CA ALA A 259 5.86 -2.06 -23.49
C ALA A 259 4.66 -2.23 -22.55
N MET A 260 4.59 -1.41 -21.49
CA MET A 260 3.46 -1.39 -20.57
C MET A 260 2.15 -1.03 -21.28
N THR A 261 2.17 -0.04 -22.17
CA THR A 261 1.00 0.40 -22.95
C THR A 261 0.47 -0.73 -23.83
N ASN A 262 1.37 -1.44 -24.53
CA ASN A 262 0.99 -2.57 -25.37
C ASN A 262 0.31 -3.68 -24.54
N ILE A 263 0.89 -4.06 -23.40
CA ILE A 263 0.30 -5.07 -22.51
C ILE A 263 -1.06 -4.60 -21.99
N GLN A 264 -1.15 -3.38 -21.45
CA GLN A 264 -2.39 -2.83 -20.89
C GLN A 264 -3.51 -2.73 -21.95
N SER A 265 -3.16 -2.41 -23.20
CA SER A 265 -4.14 -2.31 -24.29
C SER A 265 -4.87 -3.64 -24.53
N HIS A 266 -4.19 -4.78 -24.36
CA HIS A 266 -4.78 -6.11 -24.51
C HIS A 266 -5.42 -6.66 -23.23
N GLN A 267 -5.13 -6.09 -22.07
CA GLN A 267 -5.74 -6.52 -20.80
C GLN A 267 -7.04 -5.79 -20.49
N THR A 268 -7.03 -4.47 -20.57
CA THR A 268 -8.13 -3.62 -20.08
C THR A 268 -8.50 -2.48 -21.01
N SER A 269 -7.80 -2.29 -22.12
CA SER A 269 -7.91 -1.12 -23.01
C SER A 269 -7.67 0.23 -22.31
N GLY A 270 -7.08 0.22 -21.11
CA GLY A 270 -6.83 1.39 -20.29
C GLY A 270 -7.95 1.72 -19.29
N PRO A 271 -7.73 2.71 -18.41
CA PRO A 271 -8.69 3.10 -17.39
C PRO A 271 -9.89 3.88 -17.95
N SER A 272 -11.04 3.79 -17.28
CA SER A 272 -12.26 4.50 -17.66
C SER A 272 -12.06 6.02 -17.80
N ILE A 273 -12.62 6.61 -18.86
CA ILE A 273 -12.57 8.07 -19.11
C ILE A 273 -13.16 8.87 -17.94
N LEU A 274 -14.24 8.41 -17.32
CA LEU A 274 -14.87 9.08 -16.18
C LEU A 274 -13.92 9.14 -14.98
N LEU A 275 -13.25 8.04 -14.71
CA LEU A 275 -12.32 7.93 -13.57
C LEU A 275 -11.03 8.72 -13.83
N GLN A 276 -10.59 8.82 -15.08
CA GLN A 276 -9.51 9.71 -15.49
C GLN A 276 -9.87 11.19 -15.28
N LYS A 277 -11.11 11.60 -15.60
CA LYS A 277 -11.59 12.97 -15.33
C LYS A 277 -11.63 13.27 -13.83
N ALA A 278 -12.07 12.31 -13.01
CA ALA A 278 -11.99 12.45 -11.56
C ALA A 278 -10.56 12.68 -11.06
N ALA A 279 -9.60 11.89 -11.57
CA ALA A 279 -8.20 12.04 -11.20
C ALA A 279 -7.62 13.39 -11.60
N ILE A 280 -7.98 13.92 -12.77
CA ILE A 280 -7.60 15.29 -13.20
C ILE A 280 -8.14 16.32 -12.20
N GLY A 281 -9.40 16.21 -11.81
CA GLY A 281 -9.98 17.10 -10.80
C GLY A 281 -9.25 17.04 -9.46
N ALA A 282 -8.90 15.83 -9.00
CA ALA A 282 -8.14 15.66 -7.76
C ALA A 282 -6.72 16.23 -7.83
N LEU A 283 -6.00 15.97 -8.93
CA LEU A 283 -4.61 16.40 -9.10
C LEU A 283 -4.46 17.91 -9.27
N ASN A 284 -5.39 18.53 -10.01
CA ASN A 284 -5.32 19.98 -10.32
C ASN A 284 -6.16 20.84 -9.37
N GLY A 285 -7.01 20.22 -8.55
CA GLY A 285 -7.90 20.91 -7.62
C GLY A 285 -7.25 21.33 -6.32
N ILE A 286 -8.06 21.74 -5.36
CA ILE A 286 -7.64 22.23 -4.05
C ILE A 286 -7.00 21.10 -3.25
N GLN A 287 -5.75 21.28 -2.79
CA GLN A 287 -4.95 20.28 -2.09
C GLN A 287 -5.14 20.27 -0.55
N SER A 288 -5.92 21.20 0.01
CA SER A 288 -6.14 21.29 1.47
C SER A 288 -6.76 20.03 2.06
N GLY A 289 -7.54 19.26 1.27
CA GLY A 289 -8.12 17.99 1.69
C GLY A 289 -7.06 16.92 1.98
N VAL A 290 -5.98 16.87 1.21
CA VAL A 290 -4.85 15.96 1.41
C VAL A 290 -4.13 16.32 2.72
N GLU A 291 -3.90 17.61 2.97
CA GLU A 291 -3.25 18.05 4.20
C GLU A 291 -4.13 17.81 5.43
N SER A 292 -5.44 18.07 5.34
CA SER A 292 -6.38 17.73 6.42
C SER A 292 -6.40 16.25 6.74
N LEU A 293 -6.36 15.39 5.72
CA LEU A 293 -6.24 13.94 5.90
C LEU A 293 -4.92 13.58 6.59
N ARG A 294 -3.79 14.13 6.14
CA ARG A 294 -2.48 13.90 6.74
C ARG A 294 -2.46 14.25 8.23
N ILE A 295 -2.96 15.45 8.60
CA ILE A 295 -3.03 15.90 10.00
C ILE A 295 -3.93 14.97 10.83
N THR A 296 -5.08 14.58 10.30
CA THR A 296 -5.99 13.64 10.98
C THR A 296 -5.31 12.30 11.24
N LEU A 297 -4.64 11.76 10.24
CA LEU A 297 -3.91 10.50 10.37
C LEU A 297 -2.74 10.60 11.35
N GLU A 298 -2.02 11.71 11.37
CA GLU A 298 -0.93 11.95 12.33
C GLU A 298 -1.44 11.96 13.78
N ASN A 299 -2.56 12.62 14.03
CA ASN A 299 -3.21 12.61 15.36
C ASN A 299 -3.68 11.21 15.75
N ASN A 300 -4.36 10.50 14.84
CA ASN A 300 -4.83 9.14 15.07
C ASN A 300 -3.66 8.18 15.36
N ARG A 301 -2.56 8.31 14.61
CA ARG A 301 -1.32 7.55 14.84
C ARG A 301 -0.81 7.77 16.27
N ASN A 302 -0.68 9.01 16.71
CA ASN A 302 -0.14 9.32 18.02
C ASN A 302 -0.99 8.65 19.12
N ILE A 303 -2.32 8.77 19.03
CA ILE A 303 -3.23 8.14 19.97
C ILE A 303 -3.10 6.62 19.93
N MET A 304 -3.08 6.00 18.73
CA MET A 304 -2.92 4.54 18.63
C MET A 304 -1.60 4.06 19.22
N ILE A 305 -0.49 4.78 19.00
CA ILE A 305 0.81 4.45 19.59
C ILE A 305 0.79 4.52 21.12
N ASP A 306 0.17 5.55 21.69
CA ASP A 306 0.04 5.68 23.14
C ASP A 306 -0.73 4.50 23.75
N TYR A 307 -1.84 4.09 23.10
CA TYR A 307 -2.59 2.91 23.51
C TYR A 307 -1.79 1.61 23.37
N LEU A 308 -1.09 1.39 22.23
CA LEU A 308 -0.29 0.19 22.01
C LEU A 308 0.87 0.07 22.99
N ASN A 309 1.49 1.19 23.35
CA ASN A 309 2.54 1.22 24.38
C ASN A 309 2.04 0.86 25.79
N SER A 310 0.71 0.85 26.01
CA SER A 310 0.12 0.45 27.29
C SER A 310 -0.02 -1.07 27.47
N PHE A 311 0.24 -1.86 26.42
CA PHE A 311 0.25 -3.32 26.51
C PHE A 311 1.57 -3.81 27.06
N GLU A 312 1.52 -4.76 28.00
CA GLU A 312 2.74 -5.35 28.53
C GLU A 312 3.45 -6.20 27.47
N GLY A 313 4.72 -5.89 27.22
CA GLY A 313 5.58 -6.64 26.29
C GLY A 313 5.33 -6.40 24.79
N VAL A 314 4.31 -5.67 24.40
CA VAL A 314 4.11 -5.28 22.99
C VAL A 314 5.16 -4.26 22.56
N LYS A 315 5.75 -4.46 21.38
CA LYS A 315 6.70 -3.52 20.79
C LYS A 315 6.08 -2.90 19.54
N VAL A 316 6.12 -1.58 19.46
CA VAL A 316 5.64 -0.84 18.30
C VAL A 316 6.62 0.23 17.90
N THR A 317 6.99 0.24 16.61
CA THR A 317 7.75 1.34 16.01
C THR A 317 6.75 2.41 15.57
N LYS A 318 6.99 3.66 15.99
CA LYS A 318 6.17 4.79 15.58
C LYS A 318 6.23 4.97 14.06
N PRO A 319 5.10 4.87 13.32
CA PRO A 319 5.11 5.04 11.88
C PRO A 319 5.50 6.45 11.45
N ASP A 320 6.35 6.56 10.43
CA ASP A 320 6.73 7.81 9.79
C ASP A 320 5.67 8.30 8.80
N GLY A 321 4.84 7.39 8.29
CA GLY A 321 3.83 7.69 7.29
C GLY A 321 2.78 6.59 7.17
N THR A 322 2.03 6.60 6.08
CA THR A 322 0.88 5.72 5.79
C THR A 322 -0.32 5.96 6.72
N PHE A 323 -1.06 4.92 7.06
CA PHE A 323 -2.11 4.89 8.09
C PHE A 323 -2.14 3.54 8.80
N TYR A 324 -0.95 2.91 8.94
CA TYR A 324 -0.79 1.60 9.58
C TYR A 324 0.23 1.68 10.73
N CYS A 325 -0.09 0.95 11.80
CA CYS A 325 0.86 0.48 12.79
C CYS A 325 1.12 -1.00 12.57
N PHE A 326 2.35 -1.43 12.74
CA PHE A 326 2.76 -2.82 12.68
C PHE A 326 3.46 -3.17 14.00
N ALA A 327 2.73 -3.85 14.89
CA ALA A 327 3.15 -4.06 16.27
C ALA A 327 3.41 -5.54 16.54
N ASP A 328 4.44 -5.81 17.34
CA ASP A 328 4.83 -7.14 17.78
C ASP A 328 4.00 -7.55 19.00
N PHE A 329 3.10 -8.51 18.80
CA PHE A 329 2.26 -9.13 19.80
C PHE A 329 2.71 -10.55 20.17
N SER A 330 3.91 -10.96 19.76
CA SER A 330 4.44 -12.32 19.97
C SER A 330 4.51 -12.74 21.43
N VAL A 331 4.49 -11.78 22.38
CA VAL A 331 4.40 -12.01 23.81
C VAL A 331 3.09 -12.71 24.19
N TYR A 332 2.00 -12.46 23.45
CA TYR A 332 0.69 -13.08 23.71
C TYR A 332 0.47 -14.33 22.84
N GLU A 333 0.77 -14.27 21.55
CA GLU A 333 0.68 -15.40 20.63
C GLU A 333 1.66 -15.19 19.45
N LYS A 334 2.53 -16.17 19.23
CA LYS A 334 3.51 -16.15 18.14
C LYS A 334 2.87 -16.34 16.76
N ASN A 335 1.78 -17.11 16.69
CA ASN A 335 1.05 -17.30 15.46
C ASN A 335 0.08 -16.14 15.24
N SER A 336 0.46 -15.21 14.38
CA SER A 336 -0.30 -13.98 14.11
C SER A 336 -1.68 -14.24 13.50
N THR A 337 -1.86 -15.33 12.77
CA THR A 337 -3.16 -15.75 12.22
C THR A 337 -4.10 -16.18 13.33
N LYS A 338 -3.65 -17.04 14.25
CA LYS A 338 -4.45 -17.44 15.41
C LYS A 338 -4.85 -16.26 16.28
N LEU A 339 -3.92 -15.31 16.50
CA LEU A 339 -4.20 -14.10 17.26
C LEU A 339 -5.27 -13.24 16.58
N SER A 340 -5.15 -13.03 15.26
CA SER A 340 -6.14 -12.26 14.50
C SER A 340 -7.53 -12.91 14.50
N GLU A 341 -7.59 -14.24 14.38
CA GLU A 341 -8.84 -15.00 14.49
C GLU A 341 -9.45 -14.93 15.90
N PHE A 342 -8.63 -15.03 16.94
CA PHE A 342 -9.07 -14.85 18.32
C PHE A 342 -9.68 -13.47 18.56
N LEU A 343 -9.03 -12.40 18.09
CA LEU A 343 -9.51 -11.04 18.28
C LEU A 343 -10.85 -10.77 17.56
N ILE A 344 -11.03 -11.29 16.35
CA ILE A 344 -12.32 -11.12 15.66
C ILE A 344 -13.43 -11.94 16.31
N ASP A 345 -13.13 -13.15 16.80
CA ASP A 345 -14.12 -14.06 17.37
C ASP A 345 -14.54 -13.65 18.80
N LYS A 346 -13.60 -13.16 19.62
CA LYS A 346 -13.86 -12.85 21.03
C LYS A 346 -14.26 -11.40 21.28
N VAL A 347 -13.67 -10.46 20.56
CA VAL A 347 -13.87 -9.01 20.81
C VAL A 347 -14.29 -8.23 19.58
N MET A 348 -14.56 -8.90 18.46
CA MET A 348 -15.05 -8.32 17.20
C MET A 348 -14.15 -7.21 16.67
N VAL A 349 -12.83 -7.38 16.81
CA VAL A 349 -11.81 -6.49 16.27
C VAL A 349 -11.07 -7.19 15.15
N VAL A 350 -11.11 -6.60 13.95
CA VAL A 350 -10.42 -7.12 12.77
C VAL A 350 -9.04 -6.51 12.66
N THR A 351 -8.00 -7.33 12.67
CA THR A 351 -6.60 -6.98 12.42
C THR A 351 -6.08 -7.75 11.22
N VAL A 352 -4.87 -7.48 10.71
CA VAL A 352 -4.26 -8.31 9.67
C VAL A 352 -3.01 -8.98 10.23
N PRO A 353 -2.91 -10.33 10.14
CA PRO A 353 -1.77 -11.06 10.70
C PRO A 353 -0.45 -10.71 10.00
N GLY A 354 0.61 -10.65 10.76
CA GLY A 354 1.96 -10.29 10.29
C GLY A 354 2.58 -11.32 9.35
N SER A 355 2.17 -12.59 9.45
CA SER A 355 2.56 -13.65 8.50
C SER A 355 2.32 -13.27 7.04
N GLU A 356 1.27 -12.50 6.76
CA GLU A 356 0.94 -12.02 5.42
C GLU A 356 1.95 -11.02 4.85
N PHE A 357 2.74 -10.42 5.73
CA PHE A 357 3.78 -9.43 5.41
C PHE A 357 5.20 -9.98 5.63
N GLY A 358 5.31 -11.30 5.88
CA GLY A 358 6.57 -12.01 6.12
C GLY A 358 7.09 -11.94 7.55
N MET A 359 6.28 -11.52 8.55
CA MET A 359 6.70 -11.42 9.95
C MET A 359 5.66 -12.01 10.90
N GLU A 360 5.94 -13.19 11.45
CA GLU A 360 5.10 -13.81 12.48
C GLU A 360 5.15 -13.03 13.81
N GLY A 361 4.07 -13.16 14.61
CA GLY A 361 3.93 -12.48 15.90
C GLY A 361 3.45 -11.02 15.78
N TYR A 362 3.47 -10.44 14.59
CA TYR A 362 3.03 -9.07 14.36
C TYR A 362 1.57 -8.97 13.95
N LEU A 363 0.95 -7.84 14.22
CA LEU A 363 -0.36 -7.45 13.70
C LEU A 363 -0.28 -6.09 13.02
N ARG A 364 -0.88 -5.97 11.82
CA ARG A 364 -1.12 -4.67 11.20
C ARG A 364 -2.46 -4.11 11.66
N LEU A 365 -2.43 -2.89 12.19
CA LEU A 365 -3.58 -2.11 12.62
C LEU A 365 -3.65 -0.81 11.83
N SER A 366 -4.83 -0.47 11.31
CA SER A 366 -5.07 0.77 10.58
C SER A 366 -5.63 1.84 11.51
N PHE A 367 -5.08 3.05 11.43
CA PHE A 367 -5.58 4.22 12.15
C PHE A 367 -6.31 5.22 11.22
N CYS A 368 -6.85 4.75 10.09
CA CYS A 368 -7.61 5.59 9.14
C CYS A 368 -9.09 5.79 9.52
N GLY A 369 -9.57 5.14 10.59
CA GLY A 369 -10.94 5.24 11.10
C GLY A 369 -11.20 6.44 12.00
N ALA A 370 -12.42 6.52 12.53
CA ALA A 370 -12.75 7.49 13.57
C ALA A 370 -11.98 7.18 14.86
N ILE A 371 -11.53 8.22 15.56
CA ILE A 371 -10.73 8.05 16.79
C ILE A 371 -11.46 7.20 17.84
N LYS A 372 -12.77 7.38 17.99
CA LYS A 372 -13.59 6.57 18.89
C LYS A 372 -13.53 5.08 18.56
N GLU A 373 -13.61 4.72 17.27
CA GLU A 373 -13.50 3.31 16.85
C GLU A 373 -12.09 2.75 17.12
N ILE A 374 -11.06 3.56 16.90
CA ILE A 374 -9.65 3.17 17.12
C ILE A 374 -9.43 2.88 18.61
N THR A 375 -9.79 3.81 19.48
CA THR A 375 -9.61 3.66 20.92
C THR A 375 -10.41 2.50 21.48
N GLU A 376 -11.68 2.38 21.12
CA GLU A 376 -12.54 1.27 21.52
C GLU A 376 -11.98 -0.09 21.08
N ALA A 377 -11.49 -0.19 19.84
CA ALA A 377 -10.92 -1.44 19.35
C ALA A 377 -9.68 -1.86 20.15
N VAL A 378 -8.76 -0.91 20.43
CA VAL A 378 -7.53 -1.21 21.17
C VAL A 378 -7.83 -1.54 22.63
N GLU A 379 -8.83 -0.88 23.24
CA GLU A 379 -9.31 -1.22 24.58
C GLU A 379 -9.91 -2.63 24.65
N ARG A 380 -10.71 -3.03 23.66
CA ARG A 380 -11.23 -4.41 23.55
C ARG A 380 -10.10 -5.43 23.39
N MET A 381 -9.10 -5.13 22.56
CA MET A 381 -7.91 -5.98 22.40
C MET A 381 -7.18 -6.11 23.74
N LYS A 382 -6.96 -5.00 24.46
CA LYS A 382 -6.30 -5.01 25.76
C LYS A 382 -7.06 -5.85 26.76
N TRP A 383 -8.37 -5.66 26.85
CA TRP A 383 -9.22 -6.48 27.73
C TRP A 383 -9.12 -7.98 27.42
N ALA A 384 -9.04 -8.34 26.14
CA ALA A 384 -8.95 -9.73 25.72
C ALA A 384 -7.60 -10.37 26.05
N LEU A 385 -6.51 -9.61 25.94
CA LEU A 385 -5.14 -10.11 26.03
C LEU A 385 -4.51 -9.97 27.43
N ASP A 386 -4.92 -8.99 28.24
CA ASP A 386 -4.38 -8.80 29.58
C ASP A 386 -5.06 -9.77 30.59
N PRO A 387 -4.32 -10.72 31.18
CA PRO A 387 -4.88 -11.68 32.13
C PRO A 387 -5.48 -11.04 33.38
N ASN A 388 -5.08 -9.82 33.73
CA ASN A 388 -5.58 -9.07 34.90
C ASN A 388 -6.85 -8.27 34.56
N SER A 389 -7.34 -8.30 33.35
CA SER A 389 -8.58 -7.62 32.97
C SER A 389 -9.80 -8.21 33.70
N PRO A 390 -10.85 -7.41 33.96
CA PRO A 390 -12.11 -7.91 34.52
C PRO A 390 -12.71 -9.04 33.66
N ASN A 391 -13.43 -9.97 34.29
CA ASN A 391 -14.08 -11.07 33.56
C ASN A 391 -15.20 -10.61 32.62
N GLU A 392 -15.64 -9.38 32.72
CA GLU A 392 -16.76 -8.84 31.98
C GLU A 392 -16.35 -7.53 31.25
N LEU A 393 -16.81 -7.38 30.02
CA LEU A 393 -16.72 -6.15 29.23
C LEU A 393 -18.09 -5.82 28.64
N TYR A 394 -18.48 -4.55 28.70
CA TYR A 394 -19.72 -4.07 28.06
C TYR A 394 -19.40 -3.30 26.79
N ILE A 395 -20.06 -3.66 25.69
CA ILE A 395 -19.99 -2.97 24.39
C ILE A 395 -21.42 -2.48 24.08
N GLY A 396 -21.72 -1.21 24.40
CA GLY A 396 -23.09 -0.74 24.46
C GLY A 396 -23.87 -1.56 25.49
N ASP A 397 -25.00 -2.13 25.07
CA ASP A 397 -25.85 -2.98 25.92
C ASP A 397 -25.41 -4.46 25.96
N ARG A 398 -24.39 -4.82 25.18
CA ARG A 398 -23.90 -6.19 25.07
C ARG A 398 -22.83 -6.47 26.13
N LYS A 399 -23.04 -7.53 26.89
CA LYS A 399 -22.10 -8.07 27.86
C LYS A 399 -21.25 -9.16 27.21
N LEU A 400 -19.93 -8.99 27.20
CA LEU A 400 -18.96 -10.06 26.90
C LEU A 400 -18.46 -10.63 28.25
N VAL A 401 -18.35 -11.95 28.30
CA VAL A 401 -17.79 -12.66 29.44
C VAL A 401 -16.56 -13.41 28.96
N ARG A 402 -15.49 -13.35 29.71
CA ARG A 402 -14.24 -14.02 29.45
C ARG A 402 -14.40 -15.52 29.73
N ASP A 403 -14.32 -16.33 28.67
CA ASP A 403 -14.43 -17.81 28.71
C ASP A 403 -13.11 -18.50 28.30
N TRP A 404 -12.01 -17.73 28.32
CA TRP A 404 -10.65 -18.19 28.02
C TRP A 404 -9.66 -17.77 29.11
N SER A 405 -8.57 -18.53 29.24
CA SER A 405 -7.46 -18.27 30.18
C SER A 405 -6.31 -17.56 29.47
#